data_40c68bd2b1e50c2c46e267d0978f92b6
#
_entry.id   40c68bd2b1e50c2c46e267d0978f92b6
#
_cell.length_a   1.000
_cell.length_b   1.000
_cell.length_c   1.000
_cell.angle_alpha   90.00
_cell.angle_beta   90.00
_cell.angle_gamma   90.00
#
_symmetry.space_group_name_H-M   'P 1'
#
loop_
_entity.id
_entity.type
_entity.pdbx_description
1 polymer ?
#
loop_
_entity_poly.entity_id
_entity_poly.type
_entity_poly.pdbx_seq_one_letter_code
_entity_poly.pdbx_strand_id
1 'polypeptide(L)'
;MTSQFKNGFHRFRVPRLLGQSFVRVALAMLLASCASYGPYHGNTAEQPFNSVRGPKDGHYKLAFIEFGDQGSALDNSQIKAALDVIHQAERPVLVVYIHGWQNNANSGDVCHFEHFLDTVSSFPETPGRNVNVIGVYIAWRGRDLTFPGLNLLTFYSRKAVAATVASQVSCLATLNELALAAEDPSKKFHRCILIGHSFGGLLLGNTISHSILDASGAGTRNANPWDMAVTFNSADSSISTRQLLKQLDYLYRYDPARHAYVSRSPGEGEATAVPENRPFIVFLQSENDSATGKFFPIGTEFYNIIGLRFHWQKVPVPGHHGEKVSEREFYTHTPGNNPYLVNYRVVPLGDASPPPGLKATQNRAFEANLLQNHPDYSFYTSEHNDGHEDRFCKNGNYNPDEARPPTGRELWRRWQFVYTGNARVPCWIVRVPKEIIWEHGGLWSDNSAAMLAALVRIEFPLRAAGNVAPPPLLRAPKVPDLRQ
;
A
#
# COMPACT_ATOMS: atom_id res chain seq x y z
N MET A 1 -19.21 -72.44 28.90
CA MET A 1 -19.74 -71.67 27.81
C MET A 1 -18.70 -70.63 27.46
N THR A 2 -17.84 -70.94 26.52
CA THR A 2 -16.73 -70.11 26.06
C THR A 2 -17.07 -69.67 24.62
N SER A 3 -17.39 -68.39 24.42
CA SER A 3 -17.61 -67.79 23.08
C SER A 3 -16.36 -67.12 22.61
N GLN A 4 -15.84 -67.54 21.48
CA GLN A 4 -14.70 -66.98 20.77
C GLN A 4 -15.12 -65.69 20.05
N PHE A 5 -14.43 -64.56 20.33
CA PHE A 5 -14.44 -63.36 19.50
C PHE A 5 -13.35 -63.54 18.46
N LYS A 6 -13.75 -63.72 17.18
CA LYS A 6 -12.85 -63.63 16.04
C LYS A 6 -12.76 -62.12 15.57
N ASN A 7 -11.62 -61.50 15.81
CA ASN A 7 -11.29 -60.19 15.26
C ASN A 7 -10.96 -60.33 13.78
N GLY A 8 -11.87 -59.87 12.94
CA GLY A 8 -11.64 -59.67 11.49
C GLY A 8 -10.98 -58.34 11.23
N PHE A 9 -9.65 -58.26 11.15
CA PHE A 9 -8.95 -57.11 10.61
C PHE A 9 -9.11 -57.09 9.08
N HIS A 10 -10.04 -56.29 8.54
CA HIS A 10 -10.05 -55.97 7.12
C HIS A 10 -8.85 -55.04 6.80
N ARG A 11 -7.81 -55.62 6.19
CA ARG A 11 -6.71 -54.87 5.59
C ARG A 11 -7.27 -54.10 4.38
N PHE A 12 -7.46 -52.79 4.55
CA PHE A 12 -7.70 -51.90 3.42
C PHE A 12 -6.46 -51.91 2.51
N ARG A 13 -6.56 -52.61 1.39
CA ARG A 13 -5.56 -52.51 0.30
C ARG A 13 -5.80 -51.20 -0.43
N VAL A 14 -5.03 -50.17 -0.09
CA VAL A 14 -4.94 -48.94 -0.91
C VAL A 14 -4.51 -49.36 -2.32
N PRO A 15 -5.27 -49.00 -3.39
CA PRO A 15 -4.91 -49.39 -4.75
C PRO A 15 -3.53 -48.81 -5.09
N ARG A 16 -2.61 -49.65 -5.54
CA ARG A 16 -1.23 -49.25 -5.95
C ARG A 16 -1.21 -48.09 -6.98
N LEU A 17 -2.27 -47.94 -7.78
CA LEU A 17 -2.45 -46.86 -8.76
C LEU A 17 -2.57 -45.46 -8.11
N LEU A 18 -3.23 -45.33 -6.96
CA LEU A 18 -3.35 -44.08 -6.21
C LEU A 18 -1.99 -43.63 -5.64
N GLY A 19 -1.18 -44.54 -5.16
CA GLY A 19 0.15 -44.25 -4.66
C GLY A 19 1.10 -43.73 -5.72
N GLN A 20 1.08 -44.31 -6.93
CA GLN A 20 1.94 -43.89 -8.04
C GLN A 20 1.56 -42.51 -8.60
N SER A 21 0.27 -42.20 -8.65
CA SER A 21 -0.22 -40.87 -9.06
C SER A 21 0.16 -39.79 -8.04
N PHE A 22 0.07 -40.11 -6.75
CA PHE A 22 0.46 -39.19 -5.68
C PHE A 22 1.98 -38.91 -5.69
N VAL A 23 2.80 -39.94 -5.90
CA VAL A 23 4.27 -39.76 -6.04
C VAL A 23 4.63 -38.95 -7.27
N ARG A 24 3.96 -39.15 -8.40
CA ARG A 24 4.20 -38.35 -9.63
C ARG A 24 3.80 -36.89 -9.44
N VAL A 25 2.67 -36.60 -8.78
CA VAL A 25 2.23 -35.25 -8.48
C VAL A 25 3.18 -34.58 -7.47
N ALA A 26 3.59 -35.28 -6.42
CA ALA A 26 4.58 -34.78 -5.45
C ALA A 26 5.94 -34.52 -6.10
N LEU A 27 6.40 -35.39 -7.00
CA LEU A 27 7.64 -35.19 -7.73
C LEU A 27 7.53 -34.03 -8.74
N ALA A 28 6.39 -33.87 -9.41
CA ALA A 28 6.15 -32.72 -10.29
C ALA A 28 6.09 -31.41 -9.50
N MET A 29 5.53 -31.39 -8.29
CA MET A 29 5.55 -30.23 -7.39
C MET A 29 6.97 -29.91 -6.89
N LEU A 30 7.77 -30.94 -6.57
CA LEU A 30 9.17 -30.77 -6.17
C LEU A 30 10.02 -30.25 -7.33
N LEU A 31 9.83 -30.73 -8.56
CA LEU A 31 10.54 -30.26 -9.74
C LEU A 31 10.11 -28.81 -10.13
N ALA A 32 8.85 -28.46 -9.95
CA ALA A 32 8.37 -27.10 -10.16
C ALA A 32 8.95 -26.09 -9.13
N SER A 33 9.32 -26.56 -7.92
CA SER A 33 9.94 -25.72 -6.89
C SER A 33 11.43 -25.43 -7.14
N CYS A 34 12.07 -26.14 -8.07
CA CYS A 34 13.49 -25.97 -8.40
C CYS A 34 13.74 -25.00 -9.57
N ALA A 35 12.71 -24.34 -10.12
CA ALA A 35 12.91 -23.31 -11.13
C ALA A 35 13.70 -22.16 -10.51
N SER A 36 14.89 -21.85 -11.05
CA SER A 36 15.66 -20.67 -10.66
C SER A 36 14.88 -19.43 -11.08
N TYR A 37 14.42 -18.68 -10.10
CA TYR A 37 13.61 -17.50 -10.34
C TYR A 37 14.53 -16.28 -10.37
N GLY A 38 14.98 -15.91 -11.56
CA GLY A 38 15.58 -14.60 -11.81
C GLY A 38 14.53 -13.50 -11.81
N PRO A 39 14.95 -12.23 -11.89
CA PRO A 39 14.05 -11.11 -12.11
C PRO A 39 13.39 -11.18 -13.49
N TYR A 40 12.14 -10.73 -13.60
CA TYR A 40 11.46 -10.59 -14.90
C TYR A 40 12.04 -9.45 -15.74
N HIS A 41 12.50 -8.39 -15.09
CA HIS A 41 13.08 -7.20 -15.70
C HIS A 41 14.55 -7.02 -15.31
N GLY A 42 15.33 -8.13 -15.37
CA GLY A 42 16.77 -8.10 -15.08
C GLY A 42 17.53 -7.23 -16.08
N ASN A 43 18.45 -6.42 -15.59
CA ASN A 43 19.35 -5.64 -16.42
C ASN A 43 20.54 -6.51 -16.86
N THR A 44 20.98 -6.34 -18.12
CA THR A 44 22.15 -7.03 -18.66
C THR A 44 23.15 -6.00 -19.19
N ALA A 45 24.34 -6.43 -19.55
CA ALA A 45 25.34 -5.54 -20.17
C ALA A 45 24.83 -4.94 -21.49
N GLU A 46 24.03 -5.72 -22.26
CA GLU A 46 23.42 -5.30 -23.52
C GLU A 46 22.16 -4.44 -23.29
N GLN A 47 21.48 -4.63 -22.17
CA GLN A 47 20.24 -3.94 -21.81
C GLN A 47 20.31 -3.42 -20.36
N PRO A 48 21.14 -2.40 -20.08
CA PRO A 48 21.39 -1.93 -18.71
C PRO A 48 20.18 -1.23 -18.06
N PHE A 49 19.14 -0.90 -18.82
CA PHE A 49 17.91 -0.27 -18.36
C PHE A 49 16.64 -1.08 -18.71
N ASN A 50 16.76 -2.40 -18.87
CA ASN A 50 15.60 -3.26 -19.12
C ASN A 50 14.56 -3.19 -17.96
N SER A 51 14.99 -2.81 -16.76
CA SER A 51 14.10 -2.58 -15.62
C SER A 51 13.40 -1.21 -15.64
N VAL A 52 13.62 -0.38 -16.66
CA VAL A 52 12.97 0.94 -16.79
C VAL A 52 12.27 1.03 -18.13
N ARG A 53 11.00 1.42 -18.10
CA ARG A 53 10.20 1.64 -19.31
C ARG A 53 9.32 2.88 -19.17
N GLY A 54 8.62 3.26 -20.22
CA GLY A 54 7.65 4.34 -20.25
C GLY A 54 7.12 4.56 -21.67
N PRO A 55 6.11 5.39 -21.85
CA PRO A 55 5.58 5.76 -23.15
C PRO A 55 6.60 6.49 -24.00
N LYS A 56 6.39 6.50 -25.33
CA LYS A 56 7.33 7.11 -26.29
C LYS A 56 7.52 8.61 -26.11
N ASP A 57 6.51 9.32 -25.66
CA ASP A 57 6.53 10.75 -25.36
C ASP A 57 7.19 11.09 -24.02
N GLY A 58 7.47 10.08 -23.18
CA GLY A 58 8.25 10.22 -21.95
C GLY A 58 7.56 10.95 -20.82
N HIS A 59 6.23 11.10 -20.83
CA HIS A 59 5.50 11.87 -19.80
C HIS A 59 5.50 11.18 -18.43
N TYR A 60 5.73 9.86 -18.35
CA TYR A 60 6.13 9.18 -17.12
C TYR A 60 7.24 8.16 -17.37
N LYS A 61 7.87 7.68 -16.30
CA LYS A 61 8.79 6.53 -16.32
C LYS A 61 8.34 5.53 -15.27
N LEU A 62 8.47 4.23 -15.60
CA LEU A 62 8.20 3.12 -14.69
C LEU A 62 9.47 2.29 -14.51
N ALA A 63 9.95 2.17 -13.28
CA ALA A 63 11.04 1.29 -12.90
C ALA A 63 10.53 0.07 -12.12
N PHE A 64 11.21 -1.07 -12.26
CA PHE A 64 10.92 -2.29 -11.52
C PHE A 64 12.05 -2.58 -10.54
N ILE A 65 11.67 -2.99 -9.32
CA ILE A 65 12.60 -3.55 -8.32
C ILE A 65 11.98 -4.83 -7.80
N GLU A 66 12.69 -5.94 -7.95
CA GLU A 66 12.17 -7.28 -7.66
C GLU A 66 12.89 -7.90 -6.47
N PHE A 67 12.10 -8.32 -5.46
CA PHE A 67 12.59 -8.98 -4.24
C PHE A 67 12.30 -10.49 -4.27
N GLY A 68 13.27 -11.28 -3.84
CA GLY A 68 13.10 -12.70 -3.59
C GLY A 68 12.36 -12.99 -2.28
N ASP A 69 12.02 -14.25 -2.07
CA ASP A 69 11.26 -14.72 -0.88
C ASP A 69 11.97 -14.43 0.46
N GLN A 70 13.29 -14.25 0.43
CA GLN A 70 14.09 -13.89 1.60
C GLN A 70 14.24 -12.38 1.80
N GLY A 71 13.59 -11.56 0.96
CA GLY A 71 13.61 -10.10 1.06
C GLY A 71 14.87 -9.43 0.55
N SER A 72 15.74 -10.15 -0.14
CA SER A 72 16.86 -9.56 -0.88
C SER A 72 16.42 -9.16 -2.28
N ALA A 73 16.94 -8.06 -2.82
CA ALA A 73 16.75 -7.72 -4.23
C ALA A 73 17.32 -8.83 -5.13
N LEU A 74 16.57 -9.21 -6.15
CA LEU A 74 16.99 -10.23 -7.13
C LEU A 74 18.07 -9.69 -8.07
N ASP A 75 18.06 -8.39 -8.31
CA ASP A 75 19.03 -7.67 -9.12
C ASP A 75 19.23 -6.25 -8.58
N ASN A 76 20.38 -5.99 -7.94
CA ASN A 76 20.68 -4.66 -7.38
C ASN A 76 20.82 -3.58 -8.46
N SER A 77 21.06 -3.95 -9.72
CA SER A 77 21.10 -2.99 -10.82
C SER A 77 19.76 -2.35 -11.13
N GLN A 78 18.63 -3.00 -10.75
CA GLN A 78 17.30 -2.42 -10.84
C GLN A 78 17.15 -1.23 -9.87
N ILE A 79 17.66 -1.35 -8.64
CA ILE A 79 17.66 -0.25 -7.65
C ILE A 79 18.46 0.92 -8.22
N LYS A 80 19.66 0.64 -8.72
CA LYS A 80 20.51 1.67 -9.32
C LYS A 80 19.82 2.37 -10.50
N ALA A 81 19.20 1.62 -11.41
CA ALA A 81 18.48 2.19 -12.56
C ALA A 81 17.30 3.08 -12.13
N ALA A 82 16.54 2.67 -11.09
CA ALA A 82 15.47 3.49 -10.52
C ALA A 82 16.02 4.79 -9.92
N LEU A 83 17.10 4.72 -9.14
CA LEU A 83 17.76 5.89 -8.56
C LEU A 83 18.31 6.83 -9.64
N ASP A 84 18.92 6.31 -10.71
CA ASP A 84 19.43 7.10 -11.82
C ASP A 84 18.29 7.92 -12.50
N VAL A 85 17.12 7.31 -12.66
CA VAL A 85 15.92 8.01 -13.20
C VAL A 85 15.46 9.12 -12.26
N ILE A 86 15.42 8.86 -10.94
CA ILE A 86 14.99 9.84 -9.94
C ILE A 86 16.00 11.00 -9.88
N HIS A 87 17.30 10.72 -9.89
CA HIS A 87 18.35 11.74 -9.85
C HIS A 87 18.32 12.65 -11.09
N GLN A 88 17.99 12.13 -12.27
CA GLN A 88 17.87 12.91 -13.50
C GLN A 88 16.64 13.86 -13.51
N ALA A 89 15.63 13.59 -12.69
CA ALA A 89 14.42 14.38 -12.65
C ALA A 89 14.64 15.68 -11.86
N GLU A 90 14.26 16.83 -12.44
CA GLU A 90 14.34 18.12 -11.74
C GLU A 90 13.18 18.33 -10.76
N ARG A 91 12.04 17.70 -11.03
CA ARG A 91 10.77 17.87 -10.30
C ARG A 91 10.07 16.53 -10.12
N PRO A 92 10.68 15.58 -9.38
CA PRO A 92 10.14 14.22 -9.27
C PRO A 92 8.82 14.20 -8.50
N VAL A 93 7.84 13.51 -9.08
CA VAL A 93 6.67 12.96 -8.38
C VAL A 93 6.87 11.45 -8.39
N LEU A 94 7.44 10.94 -7.30
CA LEU A 94 7.74 9.54 -7.13
C LEU A 94 6.53 8.82 -6.53
N VAL A 95 6.06 7.80 -7.23
CA VAL A 95 5.02 6.89 -6.74
C VAL A 95 5.61 5.49 -6.63
N VAL A 96 5.79 4.99 -5.42
CA VAL A 96 6.25 3.63 -5.17
C VAL A 96 5.05 2.75 -4.89
N TYR A 97 4.87 1.68 -5.66
CA TYR A 97 3.76 0.75 -5.49
C TYR A 97 4.25 -0.66 -5.18
N ILE A 98 3.65 -1.27 -4.15
CA ILE A 98 3.92 -2.66 -3.72
C ILE A 98 2.65 -3.47 -3.94
N HIS A 99 2.73 -4.44 -4.86
CA HIS A 99 1.58 -5.23 -5.27
C HIS A 99 1.13 -6.29 -4.25
N GLY A 100 -0.10 -6.75 -4.43
CA GLY A 100 -0.73 -7.78 -3.60
C GLY A 100 -0.41 -9.22 -4.01
N TRP A 101 -1.08 -10.16 -3.33
CA TRP A 101 -1.05 -11.59 -3.64
C TRP A 101 -1.53 -11.87 -5.07
N GLN A 102 -1.03 -12.94 -5.67
CA GLN A 102 -1.25 -13.40 -7.05
C GLN A 102 -0.62 -12.51 -8.14
N ASN A 103 0.13 -11.47 -7.79
CA ASN A 103 0.85 -10.61 -8.70
C ASN A 103 2.37 -10.85 -8.67
N ASN A 104 3.04 -10.34 -9.67
CA ASN A 104 4.49 -10.25 -9.84
C ASN A 104 4.82 -9.11 -10.83
N ALA A 105 6.09 -8.91 -11.15
CA ALA A 105 6.52 -7.86 -12.08
C ALA A 105 6.01 -8.03 -13.53
N ASN A 106 5.43 -9.19 -13.88
CA ASN A 106 4.86 -9.48 -15.22
C ASN A 106 3.36 -9.76 -15.16
N SER A 107 2.64 -9.24 -14.18
CA SER A 107 1.19 -9.41 -14.04
C SER A 107 0.41 -8.24 -14.66
N GLY A 108 -0.90 -8.45 -14.89
CA GLY A 108 -1.78 -7.40 -15.38
C GLY A 108 -1.91 -6.18 -14.47
N ASP A 109 -1.58 -6.34 -13.18
CA ASP A 109 -1.56 -5.26 -12.19
C ASP A 109 -0.58 -4.13 -12.55
N VAL A 110 0.49 -4.46 -13.27
CA VAL A 110 1.45 -3.46 -13.80
C VAL A 110 0.77 -2.49 -14.76
N CYS A 111 -0.12 -3.00 -15.63
CA CYS A 111 -0.88 -2.18 -16.56
C CYS A 111 -1.77 -1.14 -15.85
N HIS A 112 -2.45 -1.53 -14.79
CA HIS A 112 -3.26 -0.62 -14.00
C HIS A 112 -2.42 0.45 -13.31
N PHE A 113 -1.23 0.09 -12.85
CA PHE A 113 -0.30 1.07 -12.29
C PHE A 113 0.22 2.05 -13.36
N GLU A 114 0.50 1.59 -14.59
CA GLU A 114 0.86 2.47 -15.71
C GLU A 114 -0.26 3.45 -16.03
N HIS A 115 -1.52 3.00 -16.05
CA HIS A 115 -2.66 3.88 -16.23
C HIS A 115 -2.75 4.95 -15.13
N PHE A 116 -2.51 4.58 -13.87
CA PHE A 116 -2.46 5.55 -12.79
C PHE A 116 -1.33 6.57 -12.98
N LEU A 117 -0.13 6.15 -13.38
CA LEU A 117 0.98 7.06 -13.68
C LEU A 117 0.66 8.02 -14.83
N ASP A 118 0.00 7.51 -15.86
CA ASP A 118 -0.50 8.31 -16.98
C ASP A 118 -1.49 9.38 -16.51
N THR A 119 -2.45 8.99 -15.67
CA THR A 119 -3.39 9.90 -15.03
C THR A 119 -2.66 10.99 -14.25
N VAL A 120 -1.72 10.62 -13.38
CA VAL A 120 -0.93 11.59 -12.59
C VAL A 120 -0.11 12.53 -13.47
N SER A 121 0.48 12.02 -14.55
CA SER A 121 1.32 12.82 -15.46
C SER A 121 0.53 13.82 -16.32
N SER A 122 -0.74 13.54 -16.54
CA SER A 122 -1.63 14.40 -17.31
C SER A 122 -2.03 15.69 -16.58
N PHE A 123 -1.74 15.77 -15.26
CA PHE A 123 -2.12 16.91 -14.42
C PHE A 123 -0.90 17.68 -13.90
N PRO A 124 -0.40 18.68 -14.63
CA PRO A 124 0.60 19.58 -14.07
C PRO A 124 -0.01 20.35 -12.90
N GLU A 125 0.60 20.28 -11.72
CA GLU A 125 0.14 20.99 -10.50
C GLU A 125 0.03 22.51 -10.69
N THR A 126 0.67 23.06 -11.67
CA THR A 126 0.62 24.49 -12.01
C THR A 126 0.88 24.68 -13.49
N PRO A 127 0.12 25.53 -14.21
CA PRO A 127 0.40 25.87 -15.60
C PRO A 127 1.86 26.30 -15.79
N GLY A 128 2.54 25.68 -16.76
CA GLY A 128 3.94 25.97 -17.08
C GLY A 128 4.98 25.26 -16.19
N ARG A 129 4.58 24.34 -15.31
CA ARG A 129 5.49 23.57 -14.48
C ARG A 129 5.33 22.09 -14.79
N ASN A 130 6.16 21.55 -15.66
CA ASN A 130 6.20 20.13 -15.95
C ASN A 130 6.79 19.38 -14.75
N VAL A 131 6.09 18.39 -14.23
CA VAL A 131 6.60 17.43 -13.23
C VAL A 131 7.14 16.18 -13.95
N ASN A 132 8.10 15.51 -13.32
CA ASN A 132 8.62 14.23 -13.79
C ASN A 132 7.95 13.11 -12.99
N VAL A 133 6.91 12.49 -13.53
CA VAL A 133 6.24 11.38 -12.86
C VAL A 133 7.09 10.12 -13.02
N ILE A 134 7.42 9.50 -11.88
CA ILE A 134 8.24 8.30 -11.80
C ILE A 134 7.50 7.28 -10.95
N GLY A 135 7.10 6.17 -11.58
CA GLY A 135 6.60 4.99 -10.88
C GLY A 135 7.74 4.03 -10.54
N VAL A 136 7.72 3.46 -9.35
CA VAL A 136 8.55 2.31 -8.99
C VAL A 136 7.64 1.17 -8.57
N TYR A 137 7.61 0.12 -9.37
CA TYR A 137 6.87 -1.11 -9.07
C TYR A 137 7.76 -2.04 -8.25
N ILE A 138 7.52 -2.10 -6.95
CA ILE A 138 8.18 -3.05 -6.07
C ILE A 138 7.47 -4.40 -6.20
N ALA A 139 8.14 -5.35 -6.81
CA ALA A 139 7.64 -6.69 -6.99
C ALA A 139 8.26 -7.67 -6.00
N TRP A 140 7.45 -8.59 -5.54
CA TRP A 140 7.85 -9.75 -4.75
C TRP A 140 7.10 -10.97 -5.30
N ARG A 141 7.42 -12.18 -4.86
CA ARG A 141 6.73 -13.37 -5.36
C ARG A 141 5.34 -13.53 -4.74
N GLY A 142 4.41 -12.68 -5.12
CA GLY A 142 3.01 -12.79 -4.73
C GLY A 142 2.30 -13.99 -5.37
N ARG A 143 2.81 -14.51 -6.51
CA ARG A 143 2.29 -15.66 -7.24
C ARG A 143 3.32 -16.75 -7.37
N ASP A 144 3.01 -17.94 -6.85
CA ASP A 144 3.91 -19.09 -6.81
C ASP A 144 3.49 -20.17 -7.82
N LEU A 145 2.18 -20.39 -7.97
CA LEU A 145 1.62 -21.43 -8.83
C LEU A 145 0.82 -20.81 -9.97
N THR A 146 1.06 -21.30 -11.18
CA THR A 146 0.32 -20.85 -12.39
C THR A 146 -0.98 -21.62 -12.61
N PHE A 147 -1.22 -22.72 -11.85
CA PHE A 147 -2.45 -23.52 -11.98
C PHE A 147 -3.66 -22.83 -11.34
N PRO A 148 -4.72 -22.57 -12.13
CA PRO A 148 -5.97 -22.01 -11.59
C PRO A 148 -6.51 -22.86 -10.43
N GLY A 149 -6.92 -22.21 -9.33
CA GLY A 149 -7.50 -22.87 -8.15
C GLY A 149 -6.50 -23.40 -7.12
N LEU A 150 -5.28 -23.77 -7.49
CA LEU A 150 -4.24 -24.16 -6.53
C LEU A 150 -3.61 -22.96 -5.83
N ASN A 151 -3.75 -21.77 -6.36
CA ASN A 151 -3.25 -20.54 -5.76
C ASN A 151 -3.80 -20.28 -4.36
N LEU A 152 -5.04 -20.69 -4.08
CA LEU A 152 -5.65 -20.56 -2.74
C LEU A 152 -4.85 -21.28 -1.66
N LEU A 153 -4.20 -22.40 -2.01
CA LEU A 153 -3.37 -23.17 -1.08
C LEU A 153 -2.08 -22.42 -0.72
N THR A 154 -1.65 -21.46 -1.55
CA THR A 154 -0.42 -20.69 -1.31
C THR A 154 -0.65 -19.42 -0.48
N PHE A 155 -1.88 -19.08 -0.11
CA PHE A 155 -2.23 -17.85 0.61
C PHE A 155 -1.36 -17.63 1.86
N TYR A 156 -1.29 -18.63 2.75
CA TYR A 156 -0.53 -18.50 4.00
C TYR A 156 0.99 -18.51 3.79
N SER A 157 1.48 -19.31 2.83
CA SER A 157 2.91 -19.31 2.49
C SER A 157 3.30 -17.94 1.91
N ARG A 158 2.48 -17.37 1.03
CA ARG A 158 2.73 -16.03 0.45
C ARG A 158 2.57 -14.92 1.48
N LYS A 159 1.62 -15.01 2.42
CA LYS A 159 1.52 -14.10 3.55
C LYS A 159 2.80 -14.11 4.40
N ALA A 160 3.33 -15.31 4.69
CA ALA A 160 4.59 -15.45 5.43
C ALA A 160 5.77 -14.84 4.68
N VAL A 161 5.84 -15.04 3.36
CA VAL A 161 6.88 -14.41 2.52
C VAL A 161 6.75 -12.88 2.53
N ALA A 162 5.55 -12.32 2.37
CA ALA A 162 5.34 -10.87 2.47
C ALA A 162 5.83 -10.32 3.81
N ALA A 163 5.53 -11.02 4.92
CA ALA A 163 6.01 -10.64 6.25
C ALA A 163 7.54 -10.77 6.37
N THR A 164 8.15 -11.80 5.75
CA THR A 164 9.60 -11.96 5.70
C THR A 164 10.26 -10.81 4.95
N VAL A 165 9.77 -10.49 3.75
CA VAL A 165 10.29 -9.34 2.94
C VAL A 165 10.16 -8.04 3.73
N ALA A 166 9.02 -7.82 4.40
CA ALA A 166 8.77 -6.64 5.22
C ALA A 166 9.76 -6.48 6.40
N SER A 167 10.20 -7.60 6.97
CA SER A 167 11.13 -7.60 8.12
C SER A 167 12.59 -7.42 7.72
N GLN A 168 12.91 -7.48 6.41
CA GLN A 168 14.28 -7.34 5.95
C GLN A 168 14.70 -5.87 5.80
N VAL A 169 15.90 -5.59 6.28
CA VAL A 169 16.51 -4.24 6.20
C VAL A 169 16.61 -3.76 4.75
N SER A 170 16.83 -4.67 3.78
CA SER A 170 16.98 -4.31 2.37
C SER A 170 15.73 -3.65 1.78
N CYS A 171 14.52 -4.09 2.16
CA CYS A 171 13.29 -3.47 1.68
C CYS A 171 13.14 -2.04 2.22
N LEU A 172 13.32 -1.84 3.53
CA LEU A 172 13.28 -0.51 4.14
C LEU A 172 14.38 0.40 3.60
N ALA A 173 15.60 -0.11 3.45
CA ALA A 173 16.70 0.66 2.89
C ALA A 173 16.40 1.14 1.47
N THR A 174 15.85 0.24 0.62
CA THR A 174 15.45 0.60 -0.75
C THR A 174 14.38 1.69 -0.75
N LEU A 175 13.31 1.57 0.08
CA LEU A 175 12.28 2.60 0.17
C LEU A 175 12.85 3.94 0.61
N ASN A 176 13.75 3.93 1.60
CA ASN A 176 14.42 5.14 2.09
C ASN A 176 15.33 5.77 1.03
N GLU A 177 16.13 4.97 0.31
CA GLU A 177 17.01 5.47 -0.74
C GLU A 177 16.23 6.12 -1.88
N LEU A 178 15.13 5.50 -2.33
CA LEU A 178 14.26 6.05 -3.36
C LEU A 178 13.64 7.38 -2.92
N ALA A 179 13.13 7.44 -1.69
CA ALA A 179 12.50 8.64 -1.15
C ALA A 179 13.52 9.77 -0.95
N LEU A 180 14.69 9.49 -0.37
CA LEU A 180 15.77 10.46 -0.20
C LEU A 180 16.30 11.00 -1.54
N ALA A 181 16.38 10.14 -2.56
CA ALA A 181 16.75 10.58 -3.91
C ALA A 181 15.71 11.54 -4.51
N ALA A 182 14.43 11.36 -4.20
CA ALA A 182 13.37 12.27 -4.62
C ALA A 182 13.40 13.58 -3.82
N GLU A 183 13.71 13.53 -2.51
CA GLU A 183 13.79 14.69 -1.61
C GLU A 183 15.08 15.50 -1.70
N ASP A 184 15.99 15.17 -2.61
CA ASP A 184 17.26 15.88 -2.76
C ASP A 184 17.03 17.40 -2.76
N PRO A 185 17.73 18.17 -1.88
CA PRO A 185 17.56 19.62 -1.75
C PRO A 185 17.82 20.43 -3.05
N SER A 186 18.54 19.84 -4.00
CA SER A 186 18.75 20.43 -5.33
C SER A 186 17.50 20.42 -6.21
N LYS A 187 16.49 19.60 -5.88
CA LYS A 187 15.25 19.48 -6.65
C LYS A 187 14.37 20.71 -6.51
N LYS A 188 13.86 21.20 -7.62
CA LYS A 188 12.95 22.37 -7.65
C LYS A 188 11.60 22.09 -6.99
N PHE A 189 11.20 20.84 -7.00
CA PHE A 189 9.96 20.31 -6.41
C PHE A 189 10.11 18.80 -6.28
N HIS A 190 9.51 18.22 -5.26
CA HIS A 190 9.46 16.78 -5.10
C HIS A 190 8.18 16.32 -4.40
N ARG A 191 7.81 15.09 -4.64
CA ARG A 191 6.81 14.31 -3.87
C ARG A 191 7.23 12.85 -3.88
N CYS A 192 7.02 12.18 -2.76
CA CYS A 192 7.22 10.73 -2.63
C CYS A 192 6.01 10.10 -1.93
N ILE A 193 5.30 9.24 -2.67
CA ILE A 193 4.10 8.55 -2.19
C ILE A 193 4.35 7.06 -2.25
N LEU A 194 4.14 6.38 -1.12
CA LEU A 194 4.24 4.93 -1.01
C LEU A 194 2.82 4.33 -0.99
N ILE A 195 2.56 3.36 -1.85
CA ILE A 195 1.27 2.68 -1.96
C ILE A 195 1.47 1.18 -1.80
N GLY A 196 0.70 0.54 -0.94
CA GLY A 196 0.69 -0.92 -0.78
C GLY A 196 -0.72 -1.49 -0.90
N HIS A 197 -0.91 -2.55 -1.68
CA HIS A 197 -2.20 -3.20 -1.86
C HIS A 197 -2.21 -4.62 -1.29
N SER A 198 -3.25 -4.99 -0.56
CA SER A 198 -3.43 -6.35 -0.03
C SER A 198 -2.21 -6.82 0.79
N PHE A 199 -1.50 -7.89 0.39
CA PHE A 199 -0.24 -8.29 1.01
C PHE A 199 0.90 -7.27 0.78
N GLY A 200 0.85 -6.47 -0.29
CA GLY A 200 1.73 -5.31 -0.44
C GLY A 200 1.45 -4.24 0.63
N GLY A 201 0.20 -4.11 1.05
CA GLY A 201 -0.20 -3.27 2.18
C GLY A 201 0.33 -3.79 3.52
N LEU A 202 0.30 -5.12 3.74
CA LEU A 202 0.98 -5.77 4.87
C LEU A 202 2.48 -5.48 4.83
N LEU A 203 3.11 -5.68 3.67
CA LEU A 203 4.55 -5.48 3.48
C LEU A 203 4.90 -4.01 3.77
N LEU A 204 4.24 -3.06 3.14
CA LEU A 204 4.50 -1.63 3.36
C LEU A 204 4.30 -1.24 4.83
N GLY A 205 3.13 -1.56 5.41
CA GLY A 205 2.78 -1.18 6.78
C GLY A 205 3.79 -1.70 7.80
N ASN A 206 4.21 -2.95 7.68
CA ASN A 206 5.20 -3.54 8.60
C ASN A 206 6.62 -2.97 8.36
N THR A 207 7.03 -2.80 7.10
CA THR A 207 8.35 -2.24 6.77
C THR A 207 8.54 -0.84 7.36
N ILE A 208 7.55 0.05 7.22
CA ILE A 208 7.69 1.45 7.63
C ILE A 208 7.30 1.72 9.08
N SER A 209 6.60 0.81 9.76
CA SER A 209 6.15 1.03 11.15
C SER A 209 7.32 1.31 12.10
N HIS A 210 8.44 0.60 11.95
CA HIS A 210 9.63 0.84 12.76
C HIS A 210 10.21 2.23 12.47
N SER A 211 10.33 2.62 11.20
CA SER A 211 10.82 3.95 10.83
C SER A 211 9.94 5.06 11.39
N ILE A 212 8.61 4.90 11.33
CA ILE A 212 7.66 5.86 11.94
C ILE A 212 7.88 5.99 13.44
N LEU A 213 8.06 4.87 14.14
CA LEU A 213 8.24 4.87 15.60
C LEU A 213 9.60 5.45 16.01
N ASP A 214 10.67 5.10 15.29
CA ASP A 214 12.00 5.61 15.54
C ASP A 214 12.07 7.14 15.33
N ALA A 215 11.48 7.62 14.24
CA ALA A 215 11.35 9.03 13.93
C ALA A 215 10.56 9.79 15.02
N SER A 216 9.45 9.20 15.45
CA SER A 216 8.59 9.78 16.48
C SER A 216 9.26 9.81 17.84
N GLY A 217 10.00 8.76 18.22
CA GLY A 217 10.76 8.68 19.47
C GLY A 217 11.92 9.67 19.54
N ALA A 218 12.54 9.94 18.39
CA ALA A 218 13.62 10.95 18.29
C ALA A 218 13.11 12.40 18.27
N GLY A 219 11.78 12.61 18.29
CA GLY A 219 11.18 13.95 18.19
C GLY A 219 11.39 14.61 16.82
N THR A 220 11.89 13.84 15.84
CA THR A 220 12.20 14.33 14.49
C THR A 220 11.11 13.91 13.53
N ARG A 221 10.31 14.86 13.06
CA ARG A 221 9.33 14.63 12.01
C ARG A 221 9.94 14.24 10.67
N ASN A 222 11.18 14.66 10.45
CA ASN A 222 11.88 14.55 9.16
C ASN A 222 12.63 13.21 8.97
N ALA A 223 12.42 12.22 9.85
CA ALA A 223 13.07 10.92 9.67
C ALA A 223 12.32 10.00 8.70
N ASN A 224 11.08 10.33 8.31
CA ASN A 224 10.39 9.65 7.23
C ASN A 224 10.62 10.41 5.92
N PRO A 225 11.42 9.86 4.99
CA PRO A 225 11.77 10.55 3.76
C PRO A 225 10.67 10.51 2.69
N TRP A 226 9.49 10.00 3.00
CA TRP A 226 8.32 10.03 2.12
C TRP A 226 7.29 11.03 2.63
N ASP A 227 6.55 11.58 1.71
CA ASP A 227 5.47 12.51 2.02
C ASP A 227 4.25 11.79 2.60
N MET A 228 3.85 10.66 2.01
CA MET A 228 2.70 9.89 2.43
C MET A 228 2.89 8.40 2.18
N ALA A 229 2.40 7.57 3.10
CA ALA A 229 2.24 6.15 2.91
C ALA A 229 0.75 5.77 3.00
N VAL A 230 0.27 5.00 2.02
CA VAL A 230 -1.14 4.55 1.95
C VAL A 230 -1.19 3.06 1.72
N THR A 231 -2.01 2.36 2.47
CA THR A 231 -2.33 0.97 2.18
C THR A 231 -3.79 0.84 1.76
N PHE A 232 -4.04 0.05 0.72
CA PHE A 232 -5.38 -0.28 0.25
C PHE A 232 -5.69 -1.73 0.58
N ASN A 233 -6.81 -1.96 1.27
CA ASN A 233 -7.33 -3.29 1.59
C ASN A 233 -6.23 -4.23 2.14
N SER A 234 -5.41 -3.70 3.07
CA SER A 234 -4.27 -4.44 3.62
C SER A 234 -4.70 -5.77 4.21
N ALA A 235 -4.07 -6.86 3.77
CA ALA A 235 -4.36 -8.21 4.25
C ALA A 235 -3.42 -8.63 5.40
N ASP A 236 -3.10 -7.69 6.29
CA ASP A 236 -2.41 -7.97 7.55
C ASP A 236 -3.41 -8.21 8.70
N SER A 237 -2.94 -8.86 9.77
CA SER A 237 -3.66 -8.87 11.03
C SER A 237 -3.53 -7.53 11.73
N SER A 238 -4.59 -7.07 12.36
CA SER A 238 -4.59 -5.73 13.00
C SER A 238 -3.73 -5.64 14.26
N ILE A 239 -3.04 -6.71 14.65
CA ILE A 239 -2.18 -6.72 15.84
C ILE A 239 -0.98 -5.78 15.71
N SER A 240 -0.31 -5.76 14.54
CA SER A 240 0.81 -4.85 14.26
C SER A 240 0.34 -3.40 14.25
N THR A 241 -0.78 -3.13 13.58
CA THR A 241 -1.38 -1.78 13.58
C THR A 241 -1.85 -1.34 14.97
N ARG A 242 -2.39 -2.25 15.78
CA ARG A 242 -2.71 -1.96 17.17
C ARG A 242 -1.46 -1.53 17.96
N GLN A 243 -0.34 -2.22 17.76
CA GLN A 243 0.92 -1.86 18.41
C GLN A 243 1.40 -0.48 17.97
N LEU A 244 1.34 -0.19 16.68
CA LEU A 244 1.67 1.13 16.12
C LEU A 244 0.79 2.23 16.75
N LEU A 245 -0.54 2.06 16.75
CA LEU A 245 -1.47 3.03 17.35
C LEU A 245 -1.18 3.26 18.84
N LYS A 246 -0.93 2.18 19.59
CA LYS A 246 -0.60 2.28 21.01
C LYS A 246 0.70 3.07 21.26
N GLN A 247 1.71 2.86 20.45
CA GLN A 247 2.96 3.60 20.57
C GLN A 247 2.78 5.06 20.17
N LEU A 248 2.04 5.33 19.09
CA LEU A 248 1.72 6.70 18.69
C LEU A 248 0.86 7.43 19.73
N ASP A 249 -0.09 6.75 20.39
CA ASP A 249 -0.88 7.32 21.47
C ASP A 249 -0.03 7.62 22.73
N TYR A 250 1.01 6.83 22.96
CA TYR A 250 1.99 7.11 23.99
C TYR A 250 2.88 8.33 23.65
N LEU A 251 3.30 8.47 22.39
CA LEU A 251 4.21 9.52 21.93
C LEU A 251 3.53 10.86 21.65
N TYR A 252 2.26 10.84 21.24
CA TYR A 252 1.52 12.03 20.81
C TYR A 252 0.26 12.24 21.62
N ARG A 253 -0.17 13.50 21.68
CA ARG A 253 -1.54 13.90 22.06
C ARG A 253 -2.13 14.78 20.98
N TYR A 254 -3.41 14.69 20.75
CA TYR A 254 -4.10 15.61 19.87
C TYR A 254 -4.36 16.94 20.58
N ASP A 255 -4.04 18.05 19.92
CA ASP A 255 -4.36 19.41 20.33
C ASP A 255 -5.45 20.00 19.41
N PRO A 256 -6.70 20.10 19.87
CA PRO A 256 -7.79 20.58 19.03
C PRO A 256 -7.67 22.06 18.65
N ALA A 257 -6.96 22.87 19.45
CA ALA A 257 -6.77 24.30 19.13
C ALA A 257 -5.79 24.50 17.96
N ARG A 258 -4.86 23.54 17.78
CA ARG A 258 -3.85 23.58 16.72
C ARG A 258 -4.19 22.68 15.54
N HIS A 259 -5.25 21.88 15.62
CA HIS A 259 -5.53 20.79 14.68
C HIS A 259 -4.26 19.97 14.38
N ALA A 260 -3.57 19.53 15.43
CA ALA A 260 -2.29 18.87 15.32
C ALA A 260 -2.06 17.83 16.43
N TYR A 261 -1.19 16.86 16.14
CA TYR A 261 -0.67 15.93 17.12
C TYR A 261 0.63 16.51 17.70
N VAL A 262 0.68 16.71 19.01
CA VAL A 262 1.83 17.29 19.70
C VAL A 262 2.56 16.19 20.47
N SER A 263 3.88 16.15 20.38
CA SER A 263 4.70 15.21 21.13
C SER A 263 4.48 15.37 22.66
N ARG A 264 4.36 14.26 23.38
CA ARG A 264 4.26 14.23 24.85
C ARG A 264 5.62 14.43 25.54
N SER A 265 6.72 14.16 24.84
CA SER A 265 8.09 14.36 25.32
C SER A 265 8.76 15.37 24.41
N PRO A 266 8.59 16.68 24.66
CA PRO A 266 9.33 17.68 23.91
C PRO A 266 10.82 17.53 24.25
N GLY A 267 11.64 17.13 23.28
CA GLY A 267 13.08 17.31 23.36
C GLY A 267 13.42 18.81 23.49
N GLU A 268 14.67 19.13 23.76
CA GLU A 268 15.15 20.52 23.79
C GLU A 268 14.96 21.17 22.40
N GLY A 269 13.80 21.80 22.20
CA GLY A 269 13.35 22.42 20.96
C GLY A 269 11.85 22.54 20.92
N GLU A 270 11.30 23.38 20.04
CA GLU A 270 9.85 23.51 19.86
C GLU A 270 9.22 22.15 19.59
N ALA A 271 8.23 21.78 20.40
CA ALA A 271 7.50 20.52 20.25
C ALA A 271 7.03 20.37 18.79
N THR A 272 7.61 19.41 18.08
CA THR A 272 7.27 19.14 16.69
C THR A 272 5.80 18.70 16.62
N ALA A 273 4.96 19.59 16.11
CA ALA A 273 3.55 19.31 15.90
C ALA A 273 3.36 18.67 14.52
N VAL A 274 2.70 17.52 14.48
CA VAL A 274 2.26 16.88 13.25
C VAL A 274 0.85 17.38 12.95
N PRO A 275 0.60 18.13 11.89
CA PRO A 275 -0.75 18.57 11.52
C PRO A 275 -1.69 17.36 11.39
N GLU A 276 -2.95 17.54 11.81
CA GLU A 276 -3.95 16.44 11.75
C GLU A 276 -4.09 15.88 10.34
N ASN A 277 -4.03 16.74 9.34
CA ASN A 277 -4.13 16.40 7.93
C ASN A 277 -2.83 15.79 7.33
N ARG A 278 -1.87 15.42 8.16
CA ARG A 278 -0.60 14.81 7.73
C ARG A 278 -0.28 13.57 8.54
N PRO A 279 -1.11 12.52 8.45
CA PRO A 279 -0.80 11.26 9.11
C PRO A 279 0.47 10.64 8.52
N PHE A 280 1.21 9.89 9.32
CA PHE A 280 2.39 9.17 8.84
C PHE A 280 2.02 8.06 7.87
N ILE A 281 0.85 7.45 8.07
CA ILE A 281 0.31 6.37 7.26
C ILE A 281 -1.23 6.39 7.27
N VAL A 282 -1.83 6.04 6.14
CA VAL A 282 -3.28 5.87 5.96
C VAL A 282 -3.59 4.44 5.54
N PHE A 283 -4.42 3.74 6.31
CA PHE A 283 -4.97 2.44 5.95
C PHE A 283 -6.38 2.64 5.39
N LEU A 284 -6.55 2.45 4.10
CA LEU A 284 -7.84 2.52 3.42
C LEU A 284 -8.44 1.12 3.29
N GLN A 285 -9.68 0.94 3.72
CA GLN A 285 -10.37 -0.33 3.68
C GLN A 285 -11.77 -0.18 3.07
N SER A 286 -12.01 -0.86 1.97
CA SER A 286 -13.35 -0.94 1.38
C SER A 286 -14.34 -1.63 2.33
N GLU A 287 -15.54 -1.09 2.44
CA GLU A 287 -16.65 -1.73 3.16
C GLU A 287 -17.15 -3.01 2.46
N ASN A 288 -16.91 -3.13 1.15
CA ASN A 288 -17.32 -4.27 0.33
C ASN A 288 -16.20 -5.30 0.08
N ASP A 289 -15.05 -5.14 0.71
CA ASP A 289 -13.92 -6.08 0.57
C ASP A 289 -14.23 -7.42 1.28
N SER A 290 -14.74 -8.38 0.54
CA SER A 290 -15.01 -9.72 1.07
C SER A 290 -13.74 -10.53 1.34
N ALA A 291 -12.63 -10.26 0.65
CA ALA A 291 -11.37 -10.99 0.84
C ALA A 291 -10.80 -10.75 2.24
N THR A 292 -10.72 -9.51 2.66
CA THR A 292 -10.20 -9.16 4.00
C THR A 292 -11.30 -9.12 5.08
N GLY A 293 -12.56 -8.85 4.70
CA GLY A 293 -13.68 -8.76 5.64
C GLY A 293 -14.30 -10.10 6.01
N LYS A 294 -14.27 -11.11 5.14
CA LYS A 294 -14.90 -12.43 5.35
C LYS A 294 -13.90 -13.58 5.28
N PHE A 295 -13.14 -13.69 4.19
CA PHE A 295 -12.26 -14.83 3.98
C PHE A 295 -11.02 -14.77 4.86
N PHE A 296 -10.45 -13.61 5.11
CA PHE A 296 -9.29 -13.44 5.99
C PHE A 296 -9.59 -13.88 7.44
N PRO A 297 -10.69 -13.46 8.10
CA PRO A 297 -11.04 -13.96 9.44
C PRO A 297 -11.21 -15.48 9.48
N ILE A 298 -11.97 -16.06 8.56
CA ILE A 298 -12.23 -17.51 8.52
C ILE A 298 -10.91 -18.27 8.35
N GLY A 299 -10.08 -17.85 7.41
CA GLY A 299 -8.80 -18.51 7.17
C GLY A 299 -7.85 -18.37 8.35
N THR A 300 -7.77 -17.21 8.98
CA THR A 300 -6.91 -16.99 10.15
C THR A 300 -7.37 -17.83 11.35
N GLU A 301 -8.69 -17.96 11.57
CA GLU A 301 -9.24 -18.85 12.59
C GLU A 301 -8.83 -20.32 12.36
N PHE A 302 -9.01 -20.81 11.13
CA PHE A 302 -8.62 -22.15 10.76
C PHE A 302 -7.12 -22.40 11.00
N TYR A 303 -6.28 -21.45 10.61
CA TYR A 303 -4.84 -21.50 10.85
C TYR A 303 -4.49 -21.49 12.35
N ASN A 304 -5.18 -20.68 13.15
CA ASN A 304 -4.99 -20.60 14.60
C ASN A 304 -5.40 -21.92 15.28
N ILE A 305 -6.50 -22.56 14.84
CA ILE A 305 -6.95 -23.86 15.37
C ILE A 305 -5.92 -24.95 15.07
N ILE A 306 -5.43 -25.05 13.83
CA ILE A 306 -4.41 -26.03 13.44
C ILE A 306 -3.10 -25.79 14.21
N GLY A 307 -2.70 -24.53 14.37
CA GLY A 307 -1.49 -24.13 15.08
C GLY A 307 -1.62 -24.12 16.61
N LEU A 308 -2.79 -24.51 17.17
CA LEU A 308 -3.12 -24.42 18.60
C LEU A 308 -2.81 -23.03 19.21
N ARG A 309 -3.05 -21.98 18.43
CA ARG A 309 -2.82 -20.58 18.83
C ARG A 309 -4.14 -19.97 19.30
N PHE A 310 -4.37 -19.99 20.60
CA PHE A 310 -5.60 -19.46 21.21
C PHE A 310 -5.29 -18.14 21.89
N HIS A 311 -5.72 -17.03 21.28
CA HIS A 311 -5.49 -15.67 21.77
C HIS A 311 -6.60 -15.24 22.74
N TRP A 312 -6.64 -15.82 23.95
CA TRP A 312 -7.70 -15.58 24.92
C TRP A 312 -7.46 -14.38 25.87
N GLN A 313 -6.26 -13.82 25.81
CA GLN A 313 -5.94 -12.68 26.66
C GLN A 313 -6.78 -11.46 26.29
N LYS A 314 -7.17 -10.69 27.30
CA LYS A 314 -7.78 -9.39 27.11
C LYS A 314 -6.69 -8.32 27.03
N VAL A 315 -6.69 -7.54 25.97
CA VAL A 315 -5.71 -6.49 25.69
C VAL A 315 -6.38 -5.13 25.62
N PRO A 316 -5.68 -4.05 26.03
CA PRO A 316 -6.21 -2.69 25.93
C PRO A 316 -6.51 -2.27 24.49
N VAL A 317 -7.61 -1.53 24.31
CA VAL A 317 -7.96 -0.88 23.04
C VAL A 317 -7.25 0.47 22.96
N PRO A 318 -6.51 0.76 21.86
CA PRO A 318 -5.86 2.05 21.69
C PRO A 318 -6.89 3.21 21.69
N GLY A 319 -6.60 4.28 22.41
CA GLY A 319 -7.49 5.44 22.51
C GLY A 319 -8.69 5.28 23.46
N HIS A 320 -8.93 4.08 24.02
CA HIS A 320 -10.03 3.80 24.96
C HIS A 320 -9.48 3.41 26.33
N HIS A 321 -9.43 4.38 27.25
CA HIS A 321 -8.92 4.14 28.60
C HIS A 321 -9.80 3.16 29.36
N GLY A 322 -9.20 2.04 29.78
CA GLY A 322 -9.86 1.01 30.58
C GLY A 322 -10.60 -0.06 29.78
N GLU A 323 -10.87 0.14 28.51
CA GLU A 323 -11.50 -0.89 27.67
C GLU A 323 -10.48 -1.98 27.28
N LYS A 324 -10.89 -3.23 27.45
CA LYS A 324 -10.11 -4.41 27.06
C LYS A 324 -10.97 -5.39 26.29
N VAL A 325 -10.47 -5.83 25.14
CA VAL A 325 -11.12 -6.83 24.30
C VAL A 325 -10.23 -8.06 24.12
N SER A 326 -10.80 -9.15 23.62
CA SER A 326 -10.01 -10.33 23.31
C SER A 326 -8.92 -10.02 22.31
N GLU A 327 -7.69 -10.44 22.55
CA GLU A 327 -6.57 -10.29 21.62
C GLU A 327 -6.87 -10.95 20.27
N ARG A 328 -7.71 -11.97 20.25
CA ARG A 328 -8.21 -12.65 19.04
C ARG A 328 -8.78 -11.67 18.02
N GLU A 329 -9.50 -10.62 18.45
CA GLU A 329 -10.06 -9.60 17.56
C GLU A 329 -8.99 -8.92 16.70
N PHE A 330 -7.77 -8.80 17.22
CA PHE A 330 -6.66 -8.19 16.48
C PHE A 330 -5.91 -9.16 15.57
N TYR A 331 -6.00 -10.46 15.83
CA TYR A 331 -5.40 -11.48 14.96
C TYR A 331 -6.30 -11.87 13.80
N THR A 332 -7.62 -11.84 13.99
CA THR A 332 -8.59 -12.33 13.02
C THR A 332 -9.11 -11.23 12.06
N HIS A 333 -8.94 -9.98 12.42
CA HIS A 333 -9.38 -8.86 11.59
C HIS A 333 -8.19 -8.09 11.00
N THR A 334 -8.36 -7.57 9.80
CA THR A 334 -7.43 -6.60 9.21
C THR A 334 -7.64 -5.21 9.83
N PRO A 335 -6.67 -4.27 9.72
CA PRO A 335 -6.77 -2.97 10.39
C PRO A 335 -8.10 -2.24 10.15
N GLY A 336 -8.50 -2.10 8.92
CA GLY A 336 -9.72 -1.37 8.57
C GLY A 336 -11.01 -2.18 8.73
N ASN A 337 -10.94 -3.50 8.99
CA ASN A 337 -12.09 -4.32 9.37
C ASN A 337 -12.24 -4.48 10.88
N ASN A 338 -11.27 -4.00 11.67
CA ASN A 338 -11.32 -4.05 13.11
C ASN A 338 -12.03 -2.80 13.67
N PRO A 339 -13.24 -2.94 14.26
CA PRO A 339 -14.01 -1.79 14.74
C PRO A 339 -13.32 -1.00 15.85
N TYR A 340 -12.41 -1.62 16.59
CA TYR A 340 -11.65 -0.99 17.67
C TYR A 340 -10.47 -0.14 17.17
N LEU A 341 -10.10 -0.25 15.89
CA LEU A 341 -8.97 0.50 15.30
C LEU A 341 -9.42 1.57 14.30
N VAL A 342 -10.56 1.37 13.65
CA VAL A 342 -11.09 2.34 12.67
C VAL A 342 -11.33 3.68 13.36
N ASN A 343 -10.56 4.70 12.97
CA ASN A 343 -10.64 6.04 13.55
C ASN A 343 -11.16 7.11 12.57
N TYR A 344 -11.33 6.76 11.29
CA TYR A 344 -11.98 7.61 10.29
C TYR A 344 -12.94 6.80 9.41
N ARG A 345 -13.95 7.49 8.88
CA ARG A 345 -14.84 6.97 7.84
C ARG A 345 -15.00 8.02 6.74
N VAL A 346 -15.20 7.54 5.53
CA VAL A 346 -15.64 8.39 4.43
C VAL A 346 -17.17 8.36 4.40
N VAL A 347 -17.79 9.52 4.45
CA VAL A 347 -19.25 9.67 4.42
C VAL A 347 -19.69 10.54 3.24
N PRO A 348 -20.85 10.25 2.61
CA PRO A 348 -21.36 11.08 1.53
C PRO A 348 -21.91 12.40 2.08
N LEU A 349 -21.60 13.50 1.41
CA LEU A 349 -22.22 14.81 1.63
C LEU A 349 -23.37 15.10 0.66
N GLY A 350 -23.55 14.24 -0.37
CA GLY A 350 -24.60 14.32 -1.37
C GLY A 350 -24.07 14.49 -2.79
N ASP A 351 -25.03 14.61 -3.73
CA ASP A 351 -24.72 14.87 -5.13
C ASP A 351 -24.11 16.27 -5.27
N ALA A 352 -23.22 16.42 -6.23
CA ALA A 352 -22.48 17.64 -6.46
C ALA A 352 -22.51 18.04 -7.94
N SER A 353 -22.19 19.30 -8.20
CA SER A 353 -21.84 19.76 -9.54
C SER A 353 -20.33 19.76 -9.73
N PRO A 354 -19.84 19.51 -10.96
CA PRO A 354 -18.42 19.61 -11.23
C PRO A 354 -17.91 21.02 -10.87
N PRO A 355 -16.75 21.12 -10.19
CA PRO A 355 -16.13 22.42 -9.97
C PRO A 355 -15.88 23.17 -11.26
N PRO A 356 -16.00 24.51 -11.28
CA PRO A 356 -15.77 25.29 -12.50
C PRO A 356 -14.30 25.25 -12.91
N GLY A 357 -14.06 25.34 -14.21
CA GLY A 357 -12.70 25.45 -14.76
C GLY A 357 -11.94 24.15 -14.97
N LEU A 358 -12.56 23.00 -14.74
CA LEU A 358 -11.96 21.70 -15.04
C LEU A 358 -11.82 21.48 -16.55
N LYS A 359 -10.67 20.93 -16.94
CA LYS A 359 -10.42 20.55 -18.34
C LYS A 359 -11.22 19.26 -18.67
N ALA A 360 -11.39 19.02 -19.96
CA ALA A 360 -11.90 17.72 -20.43
C ALA A 360 -10.74 16.69 -20.33
N THR A 361 -10.60 16.07 -19.17
CA THR A 361 -9.58 15.08 -18.89
C THR A 361 -10.22 13.71 -18.63
N GLN A 362 -9.40 12.69 -18.63
CA GLN A 362 -9.84 11.31 -18.40
C GLN A 362 -10.43 11.11 -16.99
N ASN A 363 -9.84 11.72 -15.97
CA ASN A 363 -10.34 11.71 -14.60
C ASN A 363 -10.47 13.13 -14.03
N ARG A 364 -11.62 13.77 -14.33
CA ARG A 364 -11.91 15.14 -13.89
C ARG A 364 -12.03 15.27 -12.37
N ALA A 365 -12.47 14.21 -11.69
CA ALA A 365 -12.55 14.22 -10.23
C ALA A 365 -11.14 14.21 -9.60
N PHE A 366 -10.19 13.50 -10.18
CA PHE A 366 -8.78 13.58 -9.79
C PHE A 366 -8.24 15.00 -9.92
N GLU A 367 -8.47 15.65 -11.09
CA GLU A 367 -8.09 17.03 -11.32
C GLU A 367 -8.73 17.99 -10.30
N ALA A 368 -10.04 17.85 -10.05
CA ALA A 368 -10.75 18.67 -9.09
C ALA A 368 -10.12 18.62 -7.69
N ASN A 369 -9.78 17.44 -7.22
CA ASN A 369 -9.21 17.25 -5.91
C ASN A 369 -7.75 17.74 -5.79
N LEU A 370 -6.98 17.72 -6.87
CA LEU A 370 -5.64 18.32 -6.89
C LEU A 370 -5.67 19.84 -6.90
N LEU A 371 -6.64 20.46 -7.58
CA LEU A 371 -6.69 21.91 -7.77
C LEU A 371 -7.39 22.65 -6.64
N GLN A 372 -8.30 22.00 -5.92
CA GLN A 372 -9.10 22.63 -4.89
C GLN A 372 -8.54 22.40 -3.48
N ASN A 373 -8.66 23.42 -2.63
CA ASN A 373 -8.38 23.30 -1.21
C ASN A 373 -9.67 22.85 -0.49
N HIS A 374 -9.62 21.75 0.21
CA HIS A 374 -10.72 21.18 0.98
C HIS A 374 -10.42 21.22 2.48
N PRO A 375 -10.54 22.39 3.14
CA PRO A 375 -10.20 22.55 4.55
C PRO A 375 -11.06 21.68 5.49
N ASP A 376 -12.20 21.23 5.01
CA ASP A 376 -13.16 20.37 5.73
C ASP A 376 -12.93 18.86 5.47
N TYR A 377 -11.78 18.48 4.91
CA TYR A 377 -11.45 17.10 4.52
C TYR A 377 -12.46 16.47 3.54
N SER A 378 -13.16 17.29 2.75
CA SER A 378 -14.03 16.80 1.68
C SER A 378 -13.30 16.59 0.37
N PHE A 379 -13.87 15.75 -0.49
CA PHE A 379 -13.36 15.49 -1.84
C PHE A 379 -14.49 15.11 -2.79
N TYR A 380 -14.19 15.11 -4.09
CA TYR A 380 -15.13 14.77 -5.15
C TYR A 380 -14.80 13.42 -5.77
N THR A 381 -15.83 12.68 -6.15
CA THR A 381 -15.75 11.57 -7.10
C THR A 381 -16.66 11.85 -8.27
N SER A 382 -16.39 11.22 -9.40
CA SER A 382 -17.27 11.27 -10.57
C SER A 382 -17.46 9.85 -11.11
N GLU A 383 -18.70 9.49 -11.41
CA GLU A 383 -19.04 8.21 -12.01
C GLU A 383 -19.56 8.46 -13.43
N HIS A 384 -19.07 7.66 -14.36
CA HIS A 384 -19.57 7.64 -15.73
C HIS A 384 -20.50 6.44 -15.90
N ASN A 385 -21.60 6.66 -16.59
CA ASN A 385 -22.67 5.66 -16.74
C ASN A 385 -22.37 4.57 -17.80
N ASP A 386 -21.12 4.46 -18.25
CA ASP A 386 -20.73 3.60 -19.38
C ASP A 386 -20.01 2.28 -18.99
N GLY A 387 -19.94 1.96 -17.71
CA GLY A 387 -19.74 0.60 -17.16
C GLY A 387 -18.45 -0.15 -17.51
N HIS A 388 -17.37 0.51 -17.95
CA HIS A 388 -16.17 -0.19 -18.40
C HIS A 388 -14.87 0.36 -17.79
N GLU A 389 -14.45 -0.25 -16.69
CA GLU A 389 -13.19 0.10 -16.01
C GLU A 389 -11.91 -0.54 -16.62
N ASP A 390 -12.03 -1.55 -17.49
CA ASP A 390 -10.89 -2.34 -17.99
C ASP A 390 -10.50 -2.09 -19.45
N ARG A 391 -10.93 -0.98 -20.05
CA ARG A 391 -10.72 -0.74 -21.50
C ARG A 391 -9.26 -0.59 -21.87
N PHE A 392 -8.47 0.01 -21.00
CA PHE A 392 -7.06 0.38 -21.25
C PHE A 392 -6.07 -0.73 -20.94
N CYS A 393 -6.50 -1.81 -20.27
CA CYS A 393 -5.65 -2.95 -19.91
C CYS A 393 -6.10 -4.21 -20.66
N LYS A 394 -5.68 -4.38 -21.90
CA LYS A 394 -5.96 -5.60 -22.66
C LYS A 394 -4.75 -6.55 -22.61
N ASN A 395 -5.02 -7.80 -22.19
CA ASN A 395 -3.97 -8.84 -22.09
C ASN A 395 -2.76 -8.40 -21.25
N GLY A 396 -2.97 -7.56 -20.24
CA GLY A 396 -1.91 -7.07 -19.36
C GLY A 396 -1.04 -5.94 -19.94
N ASN A 397 -1.40 -5.41 -21.12
CA ASN A 397 -0.70 -4.28 -21.73
C ASN A 397 -1.54 -3.01 -21.63
N TYR A 398 -0.93 -1.92 -21.19
CA TYR A 398 -1.53 -0.59 -21.19
C TYR A 398 -1.60 -0.01 -22.61
N ASN A 399 -2.79 0.49 -22.99
CA ASN A 399 -3.01 1.18 -24.24
C ASN A 399 -3.59 2.58 -23.99
N PRO A 400 -2.80 3.64 -24.05
CA PRO A 400 -3.25 5.01 -23.79
C PRO A 400 -4.31 5.49 -24.80
N ASP A 401 -4.33 4.96 -26.04
CA ASP A 401 -5.31 5.37 -27.05
C ASP A 401 -6.74 4.88 -26.73
N GLU A 402 -6.87 3.85 -25.91
CA GLU A 402 -8.16 3.35 -25.43
C GLU A 402 -8.64 4.04 -24.15
N ALA A 403 -7.75 4.76 -23.47
CA ALA A 403 -8.02 5.56 -22.28
C ALA A 403 -8.66 6.92 -22.64
N ARG A 404 -9.68 6.93 -23.50
CA ARG A 404 -10.37 8.16 -23.91
C ARG A 404 -11.29 8.69 -22.81
N PRO A 405 -11.47 10.04 -22.71
CA PRO A 405 -12.47 10.60 -21.83
C PRO A 405 -13.82 9.97 -22.11
N PRO A 406 -14.57 9.56 -21.09
CA PRO A 406 -15.89 8.97 -21.26
C PRO A 406 -16.87 9.98 -21.84
N THR A 407 -17.80 9.49 -22.67
CA THR A 407 -18.78 10.31 -23.42
C THR A 407 -20.15 10.38 -22.76
N GLY A 408 -20.32 9.79 -21.59
CA GLY A 408 -21.59 9.71 -20.88
C GLY A 408 -21.88 10.89 -19.94
N ARG A 409 -23.06 10.88 -19.32
CA ARG A 409 -23.42 11.81 -18.25
C ARG A 409 -22.59 11.46 -17.01
N GLU A 410 -21.83 12.42 -16.54
CA GLU A 410 -21.00 12.30 -15.35
C GLU A 410 -21.84 12.60 -14.10
N LEU A 411 -21.84 11.69 -13.12
CA LEU A 411 -22.49 11.89 -11.83
C LEU A 411 -21.43 12.27 -10.82
N TRP A 412 -21.54 13.47 -10.27
CA TRP A 412 -20.61 13.98 -9.28
C TRP A 412 -21.17 13.80 -7.87
N ARG A 413 -20.29 13.32 -6.96
CA ARG A 413 -20.59 13.21 -5.53
C ARG A 413 -19.52 13.86 -4.71
N ARG A 414 -19.92 14.42 -3.57
CA ARG A 414 -18.99 14.96 -2.58
C ARG A 414 -18.97 14.07 -1.36
N TRP A 415 -17.79 13.83 -0.84
CA TRP A 415 -17.49 12.96 0.30
C TRP A 415 -16.66 13.71 1.33
N GLN A 416 -16.62 13.20 2.57
CA GLN A 416 -15.82 13.76 3.65
C GLN A 416 -15.19 12.66 4.50
N PHE A 417 -13.93 12.87 4.91
CA PHE A 417 -13.30 12.07 5.96
C PHE A 417 -13.78 12.56 7.32
N VAL A 418 -14.41 11.68 8.10
CA VAL A 418 -14.97 12.00 9.42
C VAL A 418 -14.32 11.14 10.49
N TYR A 419 -13.84 11.79 11.55
CA TYR A 419 -13.29 11.10 12.72
C TYR A 419 -14.40 10.35 13.48
N THR A 420 -14.13 9.10 13.91
CA THR A 420 -15.14 8.19 14.49
C THR A 420 -15.07 8.05 16.02
N GLY A 421 -14.09 8.67 16.68
CA GLY A 421 -13.95 8.62 18.14
C GLY A 421 -12.93 7.63 18.69
N ASN A 422 -12.31 6.77 17.86
CA ASN A 422 -11.23 5.89 18.30
C ASN A 422 -9.90 6.64 18.48
N ALA A 423 -8.76 5.93 18.56
CA ALA A 423 -7.45 6.55 18.78
C ALA A 423 -7.19 7.72 17.82
N ARG A 424 -6.99 8.95 18.35
CA ARG A 424 -6.67 10.15 17.57
C ARG A 424 -5.18 10.38 17.55
N VAL A 425 -4.52 9.72 16.63
CA VAL A 425 -3.05 9.68 16.46
C VAL A 425 -2.69 9.92 14.99
N PRO A 426 -1.44 10.27 14.64
CA PRO A 426 -1.04 10.53 13.26
C PRO A 426 -0.94 9.23 12.40
N CYS A 427 -1.97 8.41 12.49
CA CYS A 427 -2.20 7.20 11.72
C CYS A 427 -3.70 7.05 11.48
N TRP A 428 -4.12 7.10 10.22
CA TRP A 428 -5.52 7.00 9.87
C TRP A 428 -5.87 5.58 9.43
N ILE A 429 -6.94 5.05 10.01
CA ILE A 429 -7.54 3.77 9.61
C ILE A 429 -8.95 4.08 9.16
N VAL A 430 -9.15 4.05 7.85
CA VAL A 430 -10.32 4.63 7.18
C VAL A 430 -11.19 3.55 6.58
N ARG A 431 -12.48 3.53 6.94
CA ARG A 431 -13.52 2.77 6.22
C ARG A 431 -14.01 3.59 5.05
N VAL A 432 -13.97 2.97 3.87
CA VAL A 432 -14.29 3.62 2.59
C VAL A 432 -15.49 2.93 1.95
N PRO A 433 -16.55 3.67 1.55
CA PRO A 433 -17.70 3.13 0.86
C PRO A 433 -17.36 2.42 -0.43
N LYS A 434 -18.20 1.44 -0.82
CA LYS A 434 -18.03 0.66 -2.05
C LYS A 434 -18.08 1.50 -3.33
N GLU A 435 -18.72 2.65 -3.29
CA GLU A 435 -18.81 3.60 -4.39
C GLU A 435 -17.47 4.24 -4.73
N ILE A 436 -16.49 4.16 -3.82
CA ILE A 436 -15.13 4.69 -4.00
C ILE A 436 -14.14 3.55 -4.23
N ILE A 437 -14.12 2.56 -3.32
CA ILE A 437 -13.34 1.34 -3.47
C ILE A 437 -14.34 0.18 -3.54
N TRP A 438 -14.69 -0.28 -4.74
CA TRP A 438 -15.82 -1.18 -4.97
C TRP A 438 -15.64 -2.58 -4.38
N GLU A 439 -14.40 -3.10 -4.32
CA GLU A 439 -14.06 -4.40 -3.72
C GLU A 439 -12.56 -4.47 -3.37
N HIS A 440 -12.05 -5.70 -3.13
CA HIS A 440 -10.64 -5.91 -2.79
C HIS A 440 -9.66 -5.34 -3.82
N GLY A 441 -9.94 -5.51 -5.10
CA GLY A 441 -9.11 -5.02 -6.23
C GLY A 441 -9.38 -3.58 -6.66
N GLY A 442 -10.33 -2.88 -6.05
CA GLY A 442 -10.82 -1.57 -6.51
C GLY A 442 -9.88 -0.38 -6.29
N LEU A 443 -8.59 -0.63 -6.04
CA LEU A 443 -7.55 0.40 -5.89
C LEU A 443 -7.41 1.28 -7.13
N TRP A 444 -7.51 0.71 -8.32
CA TRP A 444 -7.22 1.39 -9.58
C TRP A 444 -8.44 2.05 -10.23
N SER A 445 -9.58 2.12 -9.52
CA SER A 445 -10.75 2.85 -10.01
C SER A 445 -10.50 4.35 -10.03
N ASP A 446 -11.18 5.06 -10.94
CA ASP A 446 -11.13 6.53 -11.03
C ASP A 446 -11.49 7.21 -9.71
N ASN A 447 -12.45 6.66 -8.97
CA ASN A 447 -12.86 7.18 -7.68
C ASN A 447 -11.81 6.96 -6.59
N SER A 448 -11.09 5.83 -6.60
CA SER A 448 -9.96 5.58 -5.72
C SER A 448 -8.80 6.53 -6.01
N ALA A 449 -8.49 6.76 -7.28
CA ALA A 449 -7.48 7.72 -7.70
C ALA A 449 -7.87 9.15 -7.28
N ALA A 450 -9.14 9.53 -7.45
CA ALA A 450 -9.65 10.83 -7.02
C ALA A 450 -9.56 11.04 -5.49
N MET A 451 -9.89 10.00 -4.70
CA MET A 451 -9.68 10.02 -3.24
C MET A 451 -8.21 10.15 -2.87
N LEU A 452 -7.32 9.42 -3.56
CA LEU A 452 -5.88 9.51 -3.32
C LEU A 452 -5.35 10.91 -3.63
N ALA A 453 -5.81 11.54 -4.72
CA ALA A 453 -5.49 12.94 -5.04
C ALA A 453 -5.91 13.90 -3.91
N ALA A 454 -7.09 13.68 -3.32
CA ALA A 454 -7.57 14.46 -2.19
C ALA A 454 -6.71 14.26 -0.94
N LEU A 455 -6.29 13.03 -0.64
CA LEU A 455 -5.39 12.73 0.48
C LEU A 455 -4.04 13.42 0.31
N VAL A 456 -3.44 13.30 -0.87
CA VAL A 456 -2.19 13.99 -1.20
C VAL A 456 -2.35 15.50 -1.05
N ARG A 457 -3.50 16.04 -1.46
CA ARG A 457 -3.78 17.48 -1.37
C ARG A 457 -4.05 17.95 0.04
N ILE A 458 -4.81 17.18 0.83
CA ILE A 458 -5.07 17.46 2.24
C ILE A 458 -3.73 17.52 2.99
N GLU A 459 -2.81 16.63 2.64
CA GLU A 459 -1.49 16.57 3.25
C GLU A 459 -0.58 17.73 2.81
N PHE A 460 -0.71 18.16 1.54
CA PHE A 460 0.16 19.18 0.96
C PHE A 460 -0.65 20.40 0.51
N PRO A 461 -1.19 21.22 1.43
CA PRO A 461 -1.72 22.50 1.02
C PRO A 461 -0.62 23.22 0.24
N LEU A 462 -0.88 23.62 -1.01
CA LEU A 462 0.08 24.40 -1.82
C LEU A 462 0.62 25.49 -0.90
N ARG A 463 1.91 25.49 -0.65
CA ARG A 463 2.54 26.63 0.00
C ARG A 463 2.13 27.85 -0.83
N ALA A 464 1.28 28.70 -0.25
CA ALA A 464 1.09 30.02 -0.79
C ALA A 464 2.49 30.56 -1.07
N ALA A 465 2.71 31.09 -2.25
CA ALA A 465 4.01 31.61 -2.69
C ALA A 465 4.44 32.75 -1.76
N GLY A 466 5.03 32.41 -0.64
CA GLY A 466 5.49 33.29 0.40
C GLY A 466 6.57 32.59 1.21
N ASN A 467 7.81 32.99 0.94
CA ASN A 467 9.06 32.67 1.56
C ASN A 467 9.00 32.19 3.02
N VAL A 468 8.89 30.88 3.23
CA VAL A 468 9.35 30.26 4.46
C VAL A 468 10.42 29.26 4.05
N ALA A 469 11.67 29.56 4.38
CA ALA A 469 12.78 28.66 4.15
C ALA A 469 12.50 27.32 4.85
N PRO A 470 12.80 26.16 4.22
CA PRO A 470 12.69 24.88 4.89
C PRO A 470 13.63 24.90 6.11
N PRO A 471 13.22 24.29 7.24
CA PRO A 471 14.13 24.10 8.35
C PRO A 471 15.36 23.27 7.89
N PRO A 472 16.54 23.55 8.41
CA PRO A 472 17.76 22.86 8.01
C PRO A 472 17.62 21.35 8.27
N LEU A 473 17.91 20.55 7.24
CA LEU A 473 17.96 19.09 7.30
C LEU A 473 19.07 18.67 8.29
N LEU A 474 18.69 18.06 9.39
CA LEU A 474 19.65 17.32 10.21
C LEU A 474 20.10 16.10 9.40
N ARG A 475 21.38 16.07 9.05
CA ARG A 475 21.99 14.94 8.34
C ARG A 475 21.75 13.67 9.15
N ALA A 476 21.22 12.63 8.48
CA ALA A 476 21.16 11.28 9.03
C ALA A 476 22.55 10.89 9.58
N PRO A 477 22.62 10.20 10.72
CA PRO A 477 23.89 9.69 11.22
C PRO A 477 24.51 8.80 10.14
N LYS A 478 25.79 9.06 9.82
CA LYS A 478 26.57 8.22 8.90
C LYS A 478 26.49 6.78 9.38
N VAL A 479 25.92 5.91 8.54
CA VAL A 479 26.01 4.47 8.73
C VAL A 479 27.52 4.13 8.82
N PRO A 480 27.97 3.43 9.85
CA PRO A 480 29.37 3.00 9.94
C PRO A 480 29.70 2.13 8.72
N ASP A 481 30.83 2.43 8.09
CA ASP A 481 31.34 1.63 6.97
C ASP A 481 31.70 0.23 7.49
N LEU A 482 30.86 -0.75 7.21
CA LEU A 482 31.05 -2.15 7.60
C LEU A 482 32.07 -2.88 6.69
N ARG A 483 33.05 -2.14 6.17
CA ARG A 483 34.23 -2.72 5.51
C ARG A 483 35.46 -2.56 6.43
N GLN A 484 35.51 -3.35 7.46
CA GLN A 484 36.73 -3.78 8.13
C GLN A 484 36.54 -5.20 8.70
#